data_0b7d072f18e56bc1e0dcf7705c6ce827
#
_entry.id   0b7d072f18e56bc1e0dcf7705c6ce827
#
_cell.length_a   1.000
_cell.length_b   1.000
_cell.length_c   1.000
_cell.angle_alpha   90.00
_cell.angle_beta   90.00
_cell.angle_gamma   90.00
#
_symmetry.space_group_name_H-M   'P 1'
#
loop_
_entity.id
_entity.type
_entity.pdbx_description
1 polymer ?
#
loop_
_entity_poly.entity_id
_entity_poly.type
_entity_poly.pdbx_seq_one_letter_code
_entity_poly.pdbx_strand_id
1 'polypeptide(L)'
;MSSHRCVYYQYLCSFAILTANRPTIVINDLPDNAFVEIFSICRMHEISRATWGYRIWKWHRLAHVCRTWRHILFASSRHLHLEHVCTNGTPVKKNLGYLQAFPIVVSFLDDHFGDNDKDNIIAALQHRDRVQAIEMKVPHSVFEELSTAMQEPLPVLTHLRLISYPFAAMPIIPDTFLSGHAPRLQTIFIAGISFPAAPTLLSSTRDLVNVALHDIPSSGFIPPEAMVAGLAALSKLESLTLGYQWGVSYHGRIRLPPITRAVLPALTKFSFDGLFEYFEDFIGQIDAPQLNNLHITYLDEDASIDYQIPQLCEFVDRSEKLNLSRFRHAHLTAEPMIATVELLDGFQSSFRLTIHESAIGLVVNQLSALFTDVDRLFIDSSGEIFTMCIYIRWLEFFRPFTAVKALSIDDEISPDILHALQSITSERTTGVLPVLNLLRIKSGFELMESMKTFVAARQNVGRPVTIVSSDTEFQERLHIG
;
A
#
# COMPACT_ATOMS: atom_id res chain seq x y z
N MET A 1 -3.91 -12.99 -26.37
CA MET A 1 -3.00 -11.88 -26.76
C MET A 1 -3.36 -11.29 -28.12
N SER A 2 -4.57 -10.79 -28.37
CA SER A 2 -4.92 -10.29 -29.73
C SER A 2 -5.99 -9.19 -29.78
N SER A 3 -6.55 -8.72 -28.68
CA SER A 3 -7.66 -7.73 -28.76
C SER A 3 -7.29 -6.27 -28.45
N HIS A 4 -6.09 -5.98 -27.97
CA HIS A 4 -5.69 -4.60 -27.58
C HIS A 4 -5.02 -3.78 -28.71
N ARG A 5 -4.72 -4.38 -29.87
CA ARG A 5 -4.18 -3.64 -31.02
C ARG A 5 -5.24 -2.84 -31.81
N CYS A 6 -6.52 -3.18 -31.67
CA CYS A 6 -7.58 -2.59 -32.49
C CYS A 6 -8.05 -1.20 -32.02
N VAL A 7 -7.97 -0.90 -30.72
CA VAL A 7 -8.50 0.35 -30.16
C VAL A 7 -7.64 1.59 -30.53
N TYR A 8 -6.33 1.41 -30.66
CA TYR A 8 -5.41 2.52 -31.02
C TYR A 8 -5.58 2.97 -32.48
N TYR A 9 -5.91 2.03 -33.39
CA TYR A 9 -6.20 2.35 -34.78
C TYR A 9 -7.59 2.97 -34.97
N GLN A 10 -8.57 2.62 -34.13
CA GLN A 10 -9.91 3.20 -34.21
C GLN A 10 -9.98 4.67 -33.87
N TYR A 11 -9.18 5.16 -32.91
CA TYR A 11 -9.16 6.60 -32.60
C TYR A 11 -8.50 7.45 -33.69
N LEU A 12 -7.45 6.94 -34.33
CA LEU A 12 -6.82 7.62 -35.48
C LEU A 12 -7.69 7.55 -36.74
N CYS A 13 -8.47 6.49 -36.93
CA CYS A 13 -9.40 6.36 -38.06
C CYS A 13 -10.68 7.15 -37.86
N SER A 14 -11.19 7.32 -36.63
CA SER A 14 -12.41 8.11 -36.37
C SER A 14 -12.22 9.60 -36.65
N PHE A 15 -10.99 10.14 -36.59
CA PHE A 15 -10.70 11.50 -37.02
C PHE A 15 -10.71 11.67 -38.55
N ALA A 16 -10.45 10.57 -39.29
CA ALA A 16 -10.39 10.58 -40.76
C ALA A 16 -11.75 10.49 -41.45
N ILE A 17 -12.81 10.07 -40.73
CA ILE A 17 -14.14 9.81 -41.34
C ILE A 17 -15.08 11.04 -41.32
N LEU A 18 -14.73 12.09 -40.57
CA LEU A 18 -15.63 13.26 -40.45
C LEU A 18 -15.44 14.40 -41.50
N THR A 19 -14.61 14.20 -42.57
CA THR A 19 -14.34 15.25 -43.53
C THR A 19 -14.37 14.76 -44.98
N ALA A 20 -15.50 14.30 -45.46
CA ALA A 20 -15.65 13.94 -46.90
C ALA A 20 -15.65 15.12 -47.89
N ASN A 21 -15.46 16.39 -47.44
CA ASN A 21 -15.40 17.59 -48.34
C ASN A 21 -14.48 18.70 -47.81
N ARG A 22 -13.46 18.42 -47.05
CA ARG A 22 -12.40 19.40 -46.72
C ARG A 22 -11.07 18.89 -47.29
N PRO A 23 -10.11 19.80 -47.67
CA PRO A 23 -8.78 19.35 -48.07
C PRO A 23 -8.25 18.42 -46.98
N THR A 24 -7.84 17.20 -47.35
CA THR A 24 -7.27 16.22 -46.46
C THR A 24 -6.03 16.81 -45.83
N ILE A 25 -6.14 17.33 -44.62
CA ILE A 25 -4.98 17.73 -43.81
C ILE A 25 -4.19 16.47 -43.53
N VAL A 26 -3.06 16.34 -44.18
CA VAL A 26 -2.13 15.24 -43.92
C VAL A 26 -1.44 15.55 -42.57
N ILE A 27 -1.24 14.57 -41.74
CA ILE A 27 -0.62 14.71 -40.41
C ILE A 27 0.69 15.53 -40.47
N ASN A 28 1.41 15.45 -41.58
CA ASN A 28 2.64 16.22 -41.81
C ASN A 28 2.43 17.74 -42.06
N ASP A 29 1.18 18.19 -42.29
CA ASP A 29 0.84 19.61 -42.45
C ASP A 29 0.60 20.29 -41.09
N LEU A 30 0.62 19.55 -39.99
CA LEU A 30 0.49 20.10 -38.66
C LEU A 30 1.77 20.87 -38.28
N PRO A 31 1.64 22.03 -37.63
CA PRO A 31 2.79 22.76 -37.13
C PRO A 31 3.45 22.03 -35.96
N ASP A 32 4.75 22.27 -35.73
CA ASP A 32 5.56 21.56 -34.72
C ASP A 32 4.95 21.64 -33.32
N ASN A 33 4.34 22.79 -32.97
CA ASN A 33 3.69 22.94 -31.65
C ASN A 33 2.48 22.01 -31.47
N ALA A 34 1.73 21.70 -32.52
CA ALA A 34 0.64 20.74 -32.47
C ALA A 34 1.17 19.31 -32.21
N PHE A 35 2.31 18.95 -32.82
CA PHE A 35 2.98 17.68 -32.51
C PHE A 35 3.45 17.61 -31.06
N VAL A 36 4.02 18.69 -30.51
CA VAL A 36 4.45 18.73 -29.12
C VAL A 36 3.27 18.50 -28.17
N GLU A 37 2.12 19.11 -28.43
CA GLU A 37 0.90 18.88 -27.66
C GLU A 37 0.41 17.43 -27.76
N ILE A 38 0.37 16.87 -28.97
CA ILE A 38 0.01 15.47 -29.20
C ILE A 38 0.96 14.54 -28.41
N PHE A 39 2.27 14.76 -28.47
CA PHE A 39 3.24 13.97 -27.73
C PHE A 39 3.09 14.12 -26.21
N SER A 40 2.76 15.32 -25.73
CA SER A 40 2.46 15.57 -24.32
C SER A 40 1.23 14.78 -23.85
N ILE A 41 0.16 14.74 -24.65
CA ILE A 41 -1.04 13.95 -24.38
C ILE A 41 -0.70 12.46 -24.37
N CYS A 42 0.06 11.97 -25.35
CA CYS A 42 0.50 10.58 -25.38
C CYS A 42 1.30 10.21 -24.14
N ARG A 43 2.21 11.08 -23.70
CA ARG A 43 2.98 10.91 -22.47
C ARG A 43 2.08 10.82 -21.24
N MET A 44 1.16 11.76 -21.06
CA MET A 44 0.23 11.77 -19.91
C MET A 44 -0.60 10.48 -19.86
N HIS A 45 -1.09 10.03 -21.01
CA HIS A 45 -1.90 8.81 -21.09
C HIS A 45 -1.08 7.53 -20.79
N GLU A 46 0.17 7.46 -21.25
CA GLU A 46 1.05 6.32 -20.98
C GLU A 46 1.48 6.28 -19.50
N ILE A 47 1.79 7.45 -18.92
CA ILE A 47 2.17 7.61 -17.52
C ILE A 47 1.00 7.32 -16.58
N SER A 48 -0.23 7.71 -16.92
CA SER A 48 -1.40 7.49 -16.05
C SER A 48 -1.78 6.01 -15.88
N ARG A 49 -1.35 5.14 -16.77
CA ARG A 49 -1.62 3.68 -16.72
C ARG A 49 -0.61 2.88 -15.90
N ALA A 50 0.51 3.48 -15.51
CA ALA A 50 1.50 2.81 -14.67
C ALA A 50 1.01 2.77 -13.22
N THR A 51 0.82 1.59 -12.66
CA THR A 51 0.24 1.38 -11.33
C THR A 51 1.28 1.52 -10.20
N TRP A 52 2.53 1.12 -10.43
CA TRP A 52 3.59 1.10 -9.42
C TRP A 52 4.95 1.42 -10.04
N GLY A 53 5.80 2.15 -9.31
CA GLY A 53 7.17 2.48 -9.71
C GLY A 53 7.32 3.80 -10.49
N TYR A 54 8.53 4.06 -10.96
CA TYR A 54 8.84 5.22 -11.77
C TYR A 54 8.15 5.14 -13.14
N ARG A 55 7.48 6.21 -13.54
CA ARG A 55 6.64 6.22 -14.75
C ARG A 55 7.48 6.47 -15.99
N ILE A 56 7.96 5.42 -16.62
CA ILE A 56 8.80 5.47 -17.82
C ILE A 56 7.95 5.72 -19.05
N TRP A 57 8.23 6.82 -19.75
CA TRP A 57 7.61 7.10 -21.04
C TRP A 57 8.41 6.50 -22.20
N LYS A 58 7.77 5.68 -23.02
CA LYS A 58 8.41 5.00 -24.17
C LYS A 58 8.47 5.89 -25.42
N TRP A 59 8.93 7.14 -25.29
CA TRP A 59 9.02 8.15 -26.35
C TRP A 59 9.80 7.71 -27.59
N HIS A 60 10.75 6.78 -27.47
CA HIS A 60 11.52 6.25 -28.55
C HIS A 60 10.64 5.66 -29.67
N ARG A 61 9.44 5.14 -29.33
CA ARG A 61 8.46 4.65 -30.32
C ARG A 61 8.05 5.74 -31.29
N LEU A 62 7.85 6.95 -30.80
CA LEU A 62 7.50 8.11 -31.62
C LEU A 62 8.71 8.58 -32.46
N ALA A 63 9.92 8.47 -31.92
CA ALA A 63 11.15 8.81 -32.63
C ALA A 63 11.43 7.88 -33.82
N HIS A 64 10.84 6.69 -33.86
CA HIS A 64 10.97 5.73 -34.95
C HIS A 64 9.91 5.89 -36.05
N VAL A 65 8.91 6.76 -35.89
CA VAL A 65 7.85 6.96 -36.90
C VAL A 65 8.40 7.60 -38.17
N CYS A 66 9.00 8.79 -38.08
CA CYS A 66 9.61 9.48 -39.21
C CYS A 66 10.70 10.47 -38.77
N ARG A 67 11.42 11.08 -39.72
CA ARG A 67 12.48 12.05 -39.45
C ARG A 67 11.95 13.33 -38.79
N THR A 68 10.80 13.82 -39.24
CA THR A 68 10.15 15.02 -38.69
C THR A 68 9.78 14.85 -37.23
N TRP A 69 9.12 13.73 -36.86
CA TRP A 69 8.76 13.41 -35.48
C TRP A 69 9.98 13.33 -34.58
N ARG A 70 11.03 12.66 -35.08
CA ARG A 70 12.31 12.58 -34.37
C ARG A 70 12.92 13.95 -34.12
N HIS A 71 12.91 14.83 -35.14
CA HIS A 71 13.44 16.20 -35.01
C HIS A 71 12.65 17.00 -33.95
N ILE A 72 11.31 16.99 -34.02
CA ILE A 72 10.44 17.70 -33.08
C ILE A 72 10.64 17.16 -31.64
N LEU A 73 10.70 15.84 -31.45
CA LEU A 73 10.94 15.22 -30.14
C LEU A 73 12.24 15.72 -29.52
N PHE A 74 13.35 15.67 -30.28
CA PHE A 74 14.65 16.10 -29.75
C PHE A 74 14.74 17.61 -29.55
N ALA A 75 14.16 18.41 -30.43
CA ALA A 75 14.09 19.87 -30.27
C ALA A 75 13.27 20.28 -29.05
N SER A 76 12.23 19.51 -28.70
CA SER A 76 11.34 19.75 -27.56
C SER A 76 11.64 18.86 -26.35
N SER A 77 12.82 18.28 -26.27
CA SER A 77 13.16 17.25 -25.28
C SER A 77 12.94 17.67 -23.84
N ARG A 78 13.24 18.93 -23.49
CA ARG A 78 13.03 19.47 -22.14
C ARG A 78 11.54 19.63 -21.83
N HIS A 79 10.75 20.14 -22.77
CA HIS A 79 9.31 20.34 -22.60
C HIS A 79 8.59 18.99 -22.48
N LEU A 80 9.01 18.02 -23.27
CA LEU A 80 8.46 16.65 -23.25
C LEU A 80 9.05 15.79 -22.15
N HIS A 81 10.00 16.29 -21.38
CA HIS A 81 10.69 15.53 -20.32
C HIS A 81 11.20 14.17 -20.82
N LEU A 82 11.99 14.19 -21.91
CA LEU A 82 12.59 12.98 -22.43
C LEU A 82 13.68 12.49 -21.49
N GLU A 83 13.71 11.18 -21.25
CA GLU A 83 14.63 10.51 -20.35
C GLU A 83 15.40 9.43 -21.11
N HIS A 84 16.64 9.20 -20.71
CA HIS A 84 17.41 8.05 -21.17
C HIS A 84 17.22 6.89 -20.20
N VAL A 85 16.47 5.88 -20.63
CA VAL A 85 16.18 4.71 -19.80
C VAL A 85 17.24 3.63 -20.05
N CYS A 86 17.93 3.26 -18.98
CA CYS A 86 18.87 2.15 -18.96
C CYS A 86 18.16 0.92 -18.38
N THR A 87 17.98 -0.12 -19.21
CA THR A 87 17.33 -1.39 -18.84
C THR A 87 18.24 -2.56 -19.17
N ASN A 88 17.84 -3.77 -18.80
CA ASN A 88 18.52 -5.00 -19.15
C ASN A 88 18.85 -5.05 -20.65
N GLY A 89 20.08 -5.41 -20.98
CA GLY A 89 20.57 -5.47 -22.35
C GLY A 89 20.76 -4.13 -23.08
N THR A 90 20.50 -2.97 -22.43
CA THR A 90 20.75 -1.66 -23.02
C THR A 90 22.24 -1.38 -23.11
N PRO A 91 22.80 -1.04 -24.29
CA PRO A 91 24.22 -0.69 -24.41
C PRO A 91 24.49 0.73 -23.90
N VAL A 92 24.51 0.89 -22.59
CA VAL A 92 24.51 2.19 -21.88
C VAL A 92 25.68 3.07 -22.31
N LYS A 93 26.92 2.55 -22.26
CA LYS A 93 28.13 3.29 -22.63
C LYS A 93 28.03 3.94 -24.02
N LYS A 94 27.45 3.22 -24.99
CA LYS A 94 27.28 3.71 -26.35
C LYS A 94 26.19 4.80 -26.42
N ASN A 95 25.07 4.58 -25.76
CA ASN A 95 23.92 5.48 -25.83
C ASN A 95 24.12 6.78 -25.08
N LEU A 96 24.83 6.77 -23.94
CA LEU A 96 25.13 7.97 -23.17
C LEU A 96 25.90 9.03 -23.94
N GLY A 97 26.77 8.61 -24.89
CA GLY A 97 27.50 9.54 -25.77
C GLY A 97 26.59 10.32 -26.71
N TYR A 98 25.47 9.73 -27.15
CA TYR A 98 24.52 10.37 -28.08
C TYR A 98 23.42 11.20 -27.36
N LEU A 99 23.09 10.85 -26.12
CA LEU A 99 21.99 11.43 -25.35
C LEU A 99 22.50 12.25 -24.15
N GLN A 100 23.56 13.02 -24.35
CA GLN A 100 24.26 13.74 -23.27
C GLN A 100 23.40 14.70 -22.45
N ALA A 101 22.32 15.25 -23.03
CA ALA A 101 21.47 16.24 -22.38
C ALA A 101 20.30 15.63 -21.58
N PHE A 102 20.05 14.31 -21.68
CA PHE A 102 18.85 13.71 -21.08
C PHE A 102 19.12 13.24 -19.65
N PRO A 103 18.14 13.42 -18.75
CA PRO A 103 18.11 12.72 -17.47
C PRO A 103 18.22 11.21 -17.67
N ILE A 104 18.85 10.53 -16.72
CA ILE A 104 19.05 9.07 -16.74
C ILE A 104 18.09 8.42 -15.75
N VAL A 105 17.39 7.40 -16.23
CA VAL A 105 16.59 6.47 -15.42
C VAL A 105 17.24 5.11 -15.50
N VAL A 106 17.67 4.58 -14.37
CA VAL A 106 18.21 3.22 -14.23
C VAL A 106 17.07 2.31 -13.81
N SER A 107 16.65 1.38 -14.69
CA SER A 107 15.48 0.52 -14.43
C SER A 107 15.82 -0.95 -14.74
N PHE A 108 16.06 -1.73 -13.70
CA PHE A 108 16.40 -3.15 -13.74
C PHE A 108 15.50 -3.91 -12.76
N LEU A 109 14.25 -4.13 -13.15
CA LEU A 109 13.22 -4.77 -12.32
C LEU A 109 12.94 -6.23 -12.72
N ASP A 110 13.49 -6.69 -13.85
CA ASP A 110 13.31 -8.07 -14.31
C ASP A 110 14.06 -9.06 -13.42
N ASP A 111 13.57 -10.29 -13.32
CA ASP A 111 14.20 -11.36 -12.54
C ASP A 111 15.52 -11.87 -13.14
N HIS A 112 15.81 -11.50 -14.38
CA HIS A 112 17.06 -11.87 -15.06
C HIS A 112 18.05 -10.72 -15.02
N PHE A 113 19.10 -10.90 -14.24
CA PHE A 113 20.24 -9.99 -14.20
C PHE A 113 21.38 -10.58 -15.03
N GLY A 114 21.73 -9.93 -16.15
CA GLY A 114 22.75 -10.41 -17.08
C GLY A 114 24.17 -9.97 -16.68
N ASP A 115 25.19 -10.66 -17.16
CA ASP A 115 26.60 -10.40 -16.82
C ASP A 115 27.04 -8.95 -17.13
N ASN A 116 26.48 -8.34 -18.18
CA ASN A 116 26.82 -6.97 -18.57
C ASN A 116 25.97 -5.89 -17.86
N ASP A 117 24.90 -6.27 -17.16
CA ASP A 117 23.97 -5.31 -16.59
C ASP A 117 24.61 -4.52 -15.43
N LYS A 118 25.44 -5.18 -14.62
CA LYS A 118 26.22 -4.53 -13.58
C LYS A 118 27.08 -3.39 -14.16
N ASP A 119 27.86 -3.67 -15.20
CA ASP A 119 28.74 -2.70 -15.84
C ASP A 119 27.95 -1.55 -16.47
N ASN A 120 26.77 -1.83 -17.03
CA ASN A 120 25.87 -0.83 -17.59
C ASN A 120 25.29 0.09 -16.51
N ILE A 121 24.90 -0.47 -15.36
CA ILE A 121 24.42 0.31 -14.20
C ILE A 121 25.54 1.21 -13.67
N ILE A 122 26.73 0.67 -13.44
CA ILE A 122 27.90 1.45 -12.96
C ILE A 122 28.22 2.57 -13.94
N ALA A 123 28.20 2.30 -15.26
CA ALA A 123 28.42 3.32 -16.28
C ALA A 123 27.35 4.43 -16.25
N ALA A 124 26.07 4.10 -16.00
CA ALA A 124 25.01 5.08 -15.84
C ALA A 124 25.22 5.93 -14.57
N LEU A 125 25.56 5.30 -13.44
CA LEU A 125 25.79 5.95 -12.16
C LEU A 125 27.00 6.91 -12.16
N GLN A 126 27.97 6.74 -13.08
CA GLN A 126 29.06 7.69 -13.25
C GLN A 126 28.61 9.09 -13.71
N HIS A 127 27.41 9.19 -14.33
CA HIS A 127 26.81 10.48 -14.74
C HIS A 127 25.90 11.05 -13.65
N ARG A 128 26.45 11.29 -12.47
CA ARG A 128 25.76 11.64 -11.21
C ARG A 128 24.82 12.83 -11.31
N ASP A 129 25.20 13.83 -12.09
CA ASP A 129 24.44 15.06 -12.36
C ASP A 129 23.20 14.85 -13.23
N ARG A 130 23.02 13.63 -13.75
CA ARG A 130 21.91 13.28 -14.66
C ARG A 130 21.02 12.18 -14.14
N VAL A 131 21.46 11.37 -13.16
CA VAL A 131 20.67 10.23 -12.62
C VAL A 131 19.48 10.78 -11.82
N GLN A 132 18.29 10.66 -12.41
CA GLN A 132 17.04 11.17 -11.83
C GLN A 132 16.24 10.08 -11.09
N ALA A 133 16.30 8.85 -11.59
CA ALA A 133 15.61 7.73 -10.97
C ALA A 133 16.44 6.46 -11.01
N ILE A 134 16.35 5.66 -9.95
CA ILE A 134 16.96 4.35 -9.81
C ILE A 134 15.88 3.38 -9.34
N GLU A 135 15.61 2.34 -10.14
CA GLU A 135 14.72 1.24 -9.80
C GLU A 135 15.42 -0.07 -10.10
N MET A 136 15.82 -0.81 -9.09
CA MET A 136 16.57 -2.03 -9.27
C MET A 136 16.07 -3.16 -8.39
N LYS A 137 15.91 -4.34 -9.00
CA LYS A 137 15.79 -5.62 -8.31
C LYS A 137 17.10 -6.38 -8.53
N VAL A 138 17.93 -6.43 -7.50
CA VAL A 138 19.33 -6.83 -7.62
C VAL A 138 19.63 -8.09 -6.80
N PRO A 139 20.34 -9.09 -7.37
CA PRO A 139 20.86 -10.19 -6.58
C PRO A 139 21.85 -9.69 -5.52
N HIS A 140 21.81 -10.33 -4.34
CA HIS A 140 22.71 -9.99 -3.22
C HIS A 140 24.19 -9.95 -3.66
N SER A 141 24.64 -10.90 -4.46
CA SER A 141 26.03 -11.01 -4.92
C SER A 141 26.56 -9.79 -5.68
N VAL A 142 25.68 -8.99 -6.27
CA VAL A 142 26.05 -7.80 -7.06
C VAL A 142 25.77 -6.50 -6.26
N PHE A 143 24.96 -6.60 -5.23
CA PHE A 143 24.49 -5.43 -4.47
C PHE A 143 25.65 -4.63 -3.83
N GLU A 144 26.66 -5.30 -3.27
CA GLU A 144 27.79 -4.64 -2.61
C GLU A 144 28.57 -3.74 -3.58
N GLU A 145 28.83 -4.21 -4.80
CA GLU A 145 29.54 -3.42 -5.81
C GLU A 145 28.69 -2.22 -6.27
N LEU A 146 27.38 -2.42 -6.47
CA LEU A 146 26.48 -1.34 -6.86
C LEU A 146 26.29 -0.33 -5.73
N SER A 147 26.20 -0.77 -4.48
CA SER A 147 26.11 0.13 -3.31
C SER A 147 27.36 1.00 -3.17
N THR A 148 28.53 0.44 -3.50
CA THR A 148 29.79 1.20 -3.55
C THR A 148 29.73 2.30 -4.62
N ALA A 149 29.18 2.04 -5.80
CA ALA A 149 28.99 3.05 -6.85
C ALA A 149 27.98 4.14 -6.46
N MET A 150 27.10 3.87 -5.50
CA MET A 150 26.09 4.81 -4.98
C MET A 150 26.53 5.52 -3.67
N GLN A 151 27.77 5.44 -3.24
CA GLN A 151 28.25 6.18 -2.07
C GLN A 151 28.41 7.68 -2.33
N GLU A 152 28.60 8.05 -3.56
CA GLU A 152 28.71 9.45 -3.96
C GLU A 152 27.35 10.13 -4.14
N PRO A 153 27.26 11.46 -3.98
CA PRO A 153 26.00 12.18 -4.10
C PRO A 153 25.38 12.06 -5.49
N LEU A 154 24.05 11.92 -5.54
CA LEU A 154 23.24 11.99 -6.76
C LEU A 154 22.30 13.21 -6.64
N PRO A 155 22.75 14.43 -6.99
CA PRO A 155 22.09 15.68 -6.64
C PRO A 155 20.73 15.90 -7.29
N VAL A 156 20.43 15.19 -8.38
CA VAL A 156 19.16 15.29 -9.10
C VAL A 156 18.23 14.09 -8.90
N LEU A 157 18.65 13.14 -8.04
CA LEU A 157 17.85 11.94 -7.77
C LEU A 157 16.53 12.30 -7.09
N THR A 158 15.43 11.88 -7.70
CA THR A 158 14.06 12.09 -7.21
C THR A 158 13.38 10.80 -6.77
N HIS A 159 13.76 9.67 -7.36
CA HIS A 159 13.14 8.37 -7.09
C HIS A 159 14.22 7.30 -6.87
N LEU A 160 14.10 6.59 -5.76
CA LEU A 160 14.99 5.49 -5.41
C LEU A 160 14.14 4.27 -5.05
N ARG A 161 14.30 3.17 -5.80
CA ARG A 161 13.68 1.88 -5.52
C ARG A 161 14.72 0.78 -5.59
N LEU A 162 15.01 0.16 -4.45
CA LEU A 162 15.97 -0.92 -4.32
C LEU A 162 15.29 -2.15 -3.73
N ILE A 163 15.39 -3.28 -4.41
CA ILE A 163 14.85 -4.57 -3.97
C ILE A 163 15.97 -5.59 -4.03
N SER A 164 16.22 -6.32 -2.95
CA SER A 164 17.16 -7.43 -2.95
C SER A 164 16.44 -8.77 -2.98
N TYR A 165 17.04 -9.75 -3.69
CA TYR A 165 16.59 -11.14 -3.73
C TYR A 165 17.77 -12.11 -3.97
N PRO A 166 17.71 -13.40 -3.63
CA PRO A 166 16.72 -13.99 -2.74
C PRO A 166 16.88 -13.45 -1.31
N PHE A 167 15.79 -13.43 -0.55
CA PHE A 167 15.75 -12.86 0.81
C PHE A 167 16.61 -13.62 1.85
N ALA A 168 17.24 -14.73 1.47
CA ALA A 168 18.07 -15.54 2.38
C ALA A 168 19.41 -14.87 2.77
N ALA A 169 19.92 -13.96 1.94
CA ALA A 169 21.14 -13.21 2.20
C ALA A 169 20.84 -11.72 2.10
N MET A 170 20.87 -11.03 3.24
CA MET A 170 20.38 -9.66 3.34
C MET A 170 21.55 -8.68 3.23
N PRO A 171 21.62 -7.91 2.11
CA PRO A 171 22.63 -6.90 1.96
C PRO A 171 22.42 -5.75 2.94
N ILE A 172 23.52 -5.04 3.23
CA ILE A 172 23.51 -3.86 4.09
C ILE A 172 23.85 -2.64 3.23
N ILE A 173 23.02 -1.63 3.28
CA ILE A 173 23.33 -0.32 2.72
C ILE A 173 24.33 0.37 3.67
N PRO A 174 25.50 0.79 3.17
CA PRO A 174 26.50 1.45 4.01
C PRO A 174 26.04 2.83 4.47
N ASP A 175 26.57 3.30 5.59
CA ASP A 175 26.24 4.63 6.15
C ASP A 175 26.63 5.78 5.22
N THR A 176 27.60 5.54 4.32
CA THR A 176 28.05 6.49 3.30
C THR A 176 27.15 6.56 2.06
N PHE A 177 26.06 5.80 2.03
CA PHE A 177 25.15 5.75 0.89
C PHE A 177 24.62 7.14 0.54
N LEU A 178 24.73 7.53 -0.75
CA LEU A 178 24.43 8.86 -1.29
C LEU A 178 25.14 10.00 -0.52
N SER A 179 26.29 9.71 0.11
CA SER A 179 26.97 10.60 1.07
C SER A 179 26.06 11.09 2.20
N GLY A 180 25.03 10.33 2.55
CA GLY A 180 24.00 10.72 3.53
C GLY A 180 23.11 11.88 3.09
N HIS A 181 23.12 12.25 1.79
CA HIS A 181 22.43 13.45 1.33
C HIS A 181 21.79 13.29 -0.06
N ALA A 182 20.46 13.43 -0.14
CA ALA A 182 19.69 13.35 -1.37
C ALA A 182 18.59 14.44 -1.40
N PRO A 183 18.94 15.72 -1.64
CA PRO A 183 18.06 16.86 -1.37
C PRO A 183 16.79 16.92 -2.22
N ARG A 184 16.79 16.28 -3.40
CA ARG A 184 15.63 16.26 -4.32
C ARG A 184 14.85 14.96 -4.27
N LEU A 185 15.19 14.04 -3.37
CA LEU A 185 14.53 12.76 -3.26
C LEU A 185 13.07 12.96 -2.81
N GLN A 186 12.14 12.44 -3.61
CA GLN A 186 10.69 12.51 -3.38
C GLN A 186 10.11 11.15 -3.00
N THR A 187 10.71 10.09 -3.50
CA THR A 187 10.25 8.74 -3.24
C THR A 187 11.42 7.83 -2.91
N ILE A 188 11.34 7.12 -1.79
CA ILE A 188 12.25 6.06 -1.41
C ILE A 188 11.45 4.77 -1.17
N PHE A 189 11.89 3.67 -1.81
CA PHE A 189 11.36 2.34 -1.62
C PHE A 189 12.54 1.36 -1.47
N ILE A 190 12.65 0.73 -0.33
CA ILE A 190 13.70 -0.26 -0.04
C ILE A 190 13.02 -1.52 0.48
N ALA A 191 13.33 -2.68 -0.10
CA ALA A 191 12.76 -3.96 0.31
C ALA A 191 13.81 -5.07 0.42
N GLY A 192 13.80 -5.80 1.55
CA GLY A 192 14.71 -6.91 1.80
C GLY A 192 16.18 -6.49 1.98
N ILE A 193 16.42 -5.24 2.39
CA ILE A 193 17.76 -4.66 2.53
C ILE A 193 17.89 -4.02 3.91
N SER A 194 18.96 -4.32 4.62
CA SER A 194 19.30 -3.67 5.88
C SER A 194 19.78 -2.23 5.64
N PHE A 195 19.12 -1.26 6.25
CA PHE A 195 19.49 0.15 6.11
C PHE A 195 19.46 0.88 7.47
N PRO A 196 20.41 0.61 8.38
CA PRO A 196 20.43 1.20 9.72
C PRO A 196 20.61 2.73 9.69
N ALA A 197 21.27 3.27 8.66
CA ALA A 197 21.46 4.72 8.47
C ALA A 197 20.25 5.43 7.82
N ALA A 198 19.13 4.74 7.58
CA ALA A 198 17.93 5.36 6.99
C ALA A 198 17.49 6.65 7.70
N PRO A 199 17.46 6.75 9.05
CA PRO A 199 17.08 8.00 9.73
C PRO A 199 17.97 9.19 9.38
N THR A 200 19.26 8.96 9.19
CA THR A 200 20.23 10.02 8.82
C THR A 200 19.94 10.53 7.40
N LEU A 201 19.72 9.63 6.45
CA LEU A 201 19.33 10.02 5.09
C LEU A 201 17.98 10.77 5.09
N LEU A 202 16.97 10.26 5.78
CA LEU A 202 15.64 10.88 5.88
C LEU A 202 15.71 12.30 6.44
N SER A 203 16.50 12.53 7.49
CA SER A 203 16.65 13.86 8.09
C SER A 203 17.27 14.89 7.14
N SER A 204 18.06 14.43 6.14
CA SER A 204 18.70 15.28 5.13
C SER A 204 17.80 15.62 3.92
N THR A 205 16.66 14.92 3.78
CA THR A 205 15.77 15.02 2.63
C THR A 205 14.48 15.75 3.01
N ARG A 206 14.22 16.94 2.46
CA ARG A 206 13.04 17.76 2.80
C ARG A 206 11.87 17.62 1.82
N ASP A 207 12.13 17.05 0.65
CA ASP A 207 11.16 16.94 -0.44
C ASP A 207 10.50 15.55 -0.53
N LEU A 208 10.76 14.67 0.44
CA LEU A 208 10.16 13.33 0.48
C LEU A 208 8.64 13.41 0.64
N VAL A 209 7.97 12.71 -0.28
CA VAL A 209 6.51 12.53 -0.32
C VAL A 209 6.14 11.09 0.05
N ASN A 210 6.95 10.12 -0.40
CA ASN A 210 6.69 8.71 -0.16
C ASN A 210 7.92 8.02 0.44
N VAL A 211 7.74 7.36 1.57
CA VAL A 211 8.74 6.50 2.22
C VAL A 211 8.16 5.11 2.39
N ALA A 212 8.85 4.11 1.85
CA ALA A 212 8.47 2.71 2.01
C ALA A 212 9.72 1.86 2.29
N LEU A 213 9.78 1.30 3.48
CA LEU A 213 10.78 0.36 3.93
C LEU A 213 10.08 -0.96 4.20
N HIS A 214 10.27 -1.94 3.32
CA HIS A 214 9.62 -3.25 3.39
C HIS A 214 10.60 -4.35 3.76
N ASP A 215 10.12 -5.36 4.43
CA ASP A 215 10.88 -6.55 4.76
C ASP A 215 12.23 -6.20 5.43
N ILE A 216 12.18 -5.22 6.36
CA ILE A 216 13.36 -4.78 7.11
C ILE A 216 13.89 -5.95 7.93
N PRO A 217 15.13 -6.42 7.66
CA PRO A 217 15.71 -7.53 8.41
C PRO A 217 16.12 -7.11 9.82
N SER A 218 16.37 -8.07 10.70
CA SER A 218 16.84 -7.82 12.07
C SER A 218 18.16 -7.03 12.12
N SER A 219 19.05 -7.24 11.15
CA SER A 219 20.30 -6.47 11.00
C SER A 219 20.06 -4.99 10.61
N GLY A 220 18.89 -4.67 10.08
CA GLY A 220 18.46 -3.32 9.72
C GLY A 220 17.47 -2.71 10.71
N PHE A 221 17.36 -3.28 11.90
CA PHE A 221 16.44 -2.76 12.92
C PHE A 221 16.75 -1.30 13.27
N ILE A 222 15.73 -0.46 13.20
CA ILE A 222 15.81 0.97 13.51
C ILE A 222 14.96 1.21 14.76
N PRO A 223 15.52 1.71 15.86
CA PRO A 223 14.72 2.03 17.04
C PRO A 223 13.63 3.06 16.74
N PRO A 224 12.45 2.99 17.39
CA PRO A 224 11.34 3.92 17.17
C PRO A 224 11.76 5.38 17.24
N GLU A 225 12.58 5.76 18.23
CA GLU A 225 13.03 7.13 18.43
C GLU A 225 13.93 7.63 17.29
N ALA A 226 14.80 6.75 16.78
CA ALA A 226 15.67 7.09 15.66
C ALA A 226 14.85 7.29 14.37
N MET A 227 13.85 6.43 14.16
CA MET A 227 12.92 6.57 13.02
C MET A 227 12.14 7.87 13.13
N VAL A 228 11.54 8.17 14.28
CA VAL A 228 10.80 9.42 14.52
C VAL A 228 11.68 10.65 14.29
N ALA A 229 12.93 10.62 14.79
CA ALA A 229 13.88 11.72 14.57
C ALA A 229 14.17 11.94 13.08
N GLY A 230 14.32 10.85 12.29
CA GLY A 230 14.50 10.93 10.84
C GLY A 230 13.29 11.50 10.11
N LEU A 231 12.08 11.17 10.57
CA LEU A 231 10.82 11.61 9.94
C LEU A 231 10.42 13.04 10.32
N ALA A 232 10.88 13.56 11.47
CA ALA A 232 10.45 14.85 12.03
C ALA A 232 10.64 16.06 11.09
N ALA A 233 11.60 15.98 10.15
CA ALA A 233 11.85 17.04 9.17
C ALA A 233 10.97 16.96 7.90
N LEU A 234 10.18 15.88 7.72
CA LEU A 234 9.49 15.56 6.48
C LEU A 234 8.07 16.16 6.42
N SER A 235 7.99 17.48 6.28
CA SER A 235 6.68 18.18 6.25
C SER A 235 5.81 17.87 5.02
N LYS A 236 6.38 17.28 3.95
CA LYS A 236 5.67 16.92 2.71
C LYS A 236 5.32 15.44 2.62
N LEU A 237 5.64 14.65 3.64
CA LEU A 237 5.42 13.20 3.63
C LEU A 237 3.93 12.87 3.60
N GLU A 238 3.46 12.28 2.51
CA GLU A 238 2.06 11.89 2.30
C GLU A 238 1.81 10.40 2.58
N SER A 239 2.83 9.56 2.33
CA SER A 239 2.72 8.11 2.52
C SER A 239 3.95 7.55 3.23
N LEU A 240 3.70 6.80 4.30
CA LEU A 240 4.71 6.08 5.07
C LEU A 240 4.36 4.60 5.11
N THR A 241 5.33 3.74 4.78
CA THR A 241 5.24 2.29 5.00
C THR A 241 6.48 1.82 5.73
N LEU A 242 6.28 1.11 6.83
CA LEU A 242 7.33 0.47 7.62
C LEU A 242 6.97 -1.00 7.80
N GLY A 243 7.74 -1.90 7.19
CA GLY A 243 7.54 -3.34 7.27
C GLY A 243 8.79 -4.05 7.77
N TYR A 244 8.68 -4.80 8.86
CA TYR A 244 9.73 -5.64 9.42
C TYR A 244 9.54 -7.09 8.98
N GLN A 245 10.62 -7.85 8.92
CA GLN A 245 10.53 -9.29 8.68
C GLN A 245 10.10 -10.04 9.94
N TRP A 246 9.54 -11.23 9.74
CA TRP A 246 9.27 -12.19 10.81
C TRP A 246 10.54 -12.51 11.60
N GLY A 247 10.39 -12.68 12.93
CA GLY A 247 11.51 -13.05 13.81
C GLY A 247 12.40 -11.88 14.24
N VAL A 248 12.05 -10.63 13.93
CA VAL A 248 12.64 -9.47 14.58
C VAL A 248 12.19 -9.47 16.03
N SER A 249 13.14 -9.34 17.00
CA SER A 249 12.80 -9.20 18.41
C SER A 249 12.92 -7.76 18.84
N TYR A 250 11.90 -7.27 19.48
CA TYR A 250 11.90 -5.96 20.16
C TYR A 250 11.31 -6.13 21.54
N HIS A 251 12.05 -5.71 22.56
CA HIS A 251 11.52 -5.65 23.93
C HIS A 251 11.35 -4.17 24.25
N GLY A 252 10.16 -3.67 24.02
CA GLY A 252 9.77 -2.31 24.35
C GLY A 252 10.03 -2.04 25.84
N ARG A 253 10.67 -0.91 26.14
CA ARG A 253 10.62 -0.38 27.50
C ARG A 253 9.34 0.42 27.60
N ILE A 254 8.53 0.15 28.62
CA ILE A 254 7.40 1.03 28.97
C ILE A 254 7.96 2.44 29.15
N ARG A 255 7.86 3.26 28.12
CA ARG A 255 8.31 4.65 28.15
C ARG A 255 7.12 5.55 28.35
N LEU A 256 7.27 6.54 29.17
CA LEU A 256 6.31 7.63 29.22
C LEU A 256 6.31 8.33 27.85
N PRO A 257 5.14 8.67 27.30
CA PRO A 257 5.05 9.39 26.05
C PRO A 257 5.92 10.66 26.09
N PRO A 258 6.61 11.01 24.99
CA PRO A 258 7.45 12.19 24.96
C PRO A 258 6.60 13.45 25.19
N ILE A 259 7.21 14.48 25.78
CA ILE A 259 6.56 15.78 26.01
C ILE A 259 6.22 16.46 24.68
N THR A 260 7.01 16.18 23.62
CA THR A 260 6.81 16.73 22.28
C THR A 260 6.81 15.59 21.26
N ARG A 261 5.80 15.58 20.38
CA ARG A 261 5.65 14.63 19.29
C ARG A 261 6.13 15.23 17.98
N ALA A 262 6.66 14.39 17.07
CA ALA A 262 6.95 14.82 15.72
C ALA A 262 5.64 14.92 14.92
N VAL A 263 5.39 16.09 14.36
CA VAL A 263 4.18 16.33 13.56
C VAL A 263 4.46 16.03 12.09
N LEU A 264 3.67 15.15 11.49
CA LEU A 264 3.68 14.80 10.08
C LEU A 264 2.42 15.39 9.39
N PRO A 265 2.45 16.68 9.02
CA PRO A 265 1.24 17.43 8.70
C PRO A 265 0.60 17.04 7.37
N ALA A 266 1.35 16.44 6.44
CA ALA A 266 0.86 16.00 5.13
C ALA A 266 0.56 14.49 5.09
N LEU A 267 0.85 13.73 6.15
CA LEU A 267 0.69 12.28 6.15
C LEU A 267 -0.78 11.89 6.04
N THR A 268 -1.13 11.23 4.92
CA THR A 268 -2.49 10.74 4.64
C THR A 268 -2.59 9.22 4.68
N LYS A 269 -1.48 8.51 4.44
CA LYS A 269 -1.44 7.05 4.40
C LYS A 269 -0.31 6.53 5.27
N PHE A 270 -0.63 5.63 6.18
CA PHE A 270 0.37 4.95 6.98
C PHE A 270 0.11 3.44 6.98
N SER A 271 1.11 2.65 6.61
CA SER A 271 1.10 1.19 6.68
C SER A 271 2.24 0.71 7.58
N PHE A 272 1.93 -0.21 8.47
CA PHE A 272 2.89 -0.82 9.37
C PHE A 272 2.71 -2.34 9.37
N ASP A 273 3.83 -3.05 9.18
CA ASP A 273 3.90 -4.50 9.31
C ASP A 273 5.04 -4.84 10.28
N GLY A 274 4.75 -5.35 11.47
CA GLY A 274 5.79 -5.57 12.48
C GLY A 274 5.25 -5.94 13.86
N LEU A 275 6.11 -5.74 14.85
CA LEU A 275 5.81 -6.07 16.24
C LEU A 275 4.90 -5.02 16.89
N PHE A 276 3.95 -5.49 17.65
CA PHE A 276 3.00 -4.68 18.42
C PHE A 276 3.69 -3.64 19.32
N GLU A 277 4.67 -4.08 20.14
CA GLU A 277 5.36 -3.17 21.07
C GLU A 277 6.13 -2.06 20.35
N TYR A 278 6.75 -2.38 19.20
CA TYR A 278 7.42 -1.36 18.37
C TYR A 278 6.43 -0.32 17.88
N PHE A 279 5.29 -0.76 17.38
CA PHE A 279 4.26 0.14 16.86
C PHE A 279 3.74 1.09 17.92
N GLU A 280 3.40 0.58 19.11
CA GLU A 280 2.94 1.40 20.23
C GLU A 280 3.98 2.47 20.61
N ASP A 281 5.27 2.08 20.74
CA ASP A 281 6.34 3.03 21.03
C ASP A 281 6.52 4.07 19.92
N PHE A 282 6.33 3.70 18.66
CA PHE A 282 6.48 4.60 17.51
C PHE A 282 5.34 5.61 17.42
N ILE A 283 4.08 5.15 17.43
CA ILE A 283 2.92 6.03 17.25
C ILE A 283 2.69 6.97 18.45
N GLY A 284 3.16 6.57 19.63
CA GLY A 284 3.13 7.47 20.81
C GLY A 284 3.98 8.73 20.63
N GLN A 285 4.92 8.73 19.67
CA GLN A 285 5.87 9.81 19.43
C GLN A 285 5.54 10.67 18.20
N ILE A 286 4.49 10.36 17.46
CA ILE A 286 4.10 11.10 16.24
C ILE A 286 2.66 11.62 16.32
N ASP A 287 2.38 12.68 15.57
CA ASP A 287 1.05 13.19 15.27
C ASP A 287 0.84 13.30 13.76
N ALA A 288 -0.30 12.80 13.26
CA ALA A 288 -0.65 12.80 11.85
C ALA A 288 -2.10 13.27 11.64
N PRO A 289 -2.37 14.59 11.73
CA PRO A 289 -3.75 15.12 11.74
C PRO A 289 -4.51 14.89 10.43
N GLN A 290 -3.80 14.71 9.30
CA GLN A 290 -4.41 14.49 8.00
C GLN A 290 -4.56 13.00 7.63
N LEU A 291 -4.20 12.08 8.54
CA LEU A 291 -4.25 10.64 8.29
C LEU A 291 -5.70 10.20 8.04
N ASN A 292 -5.92 9.54 6.89
CA ASN A 292 -7.21 8.99 6.52
C ASN A 292 -7.14 7.52 6.12
N ASN A 293 -5.93 6.96 6.07
CA ASN A 293 -5.72 5.56 5.72
C ASN A 293 -4.64 4.97 6.64
N LEU A 294 -5.03 4.03 7.50
CA LEU A 294 -4.15 3.37 8.47
C LEU A 294 -4.26 1.86 8.32
N HIS A 295 -3.17 1.21 7.91
CA HIS A 295 -3.07 -0.23 7.81
C HIS A 295 -2.04 -0.75 8.82
N ILE A 296 -2.42 -1.72 9.62
CA ILE A 296 -1.58 -2.31 10.66
C ILE A 296 -1.62 -3.83 10.52
N THR A 297 -0.44 -4.46 10.43
CA THR A 297 -0.27 -5.90 10.52
C THR A 297 0.69 -6.22 11.65
N TYR A 298 0.20 -6.88 12.70
CA TYR A 298 1.05 -7.38 13.75
C TYR A 298 1.57 -8.78 13.39
N LEU A 299 2.89 -8.93 13.45
CA LEU A 299 3.61 -10.16 13.11
C LEU A 299 3.91 -11.04 14.33
N ASP A 300 3.28 -10.77 15.47
CA ASP A 300 3.46 -11.51 16.69
C ASP A 300 2.77 -12.89 16.60
N GLU A 301 3.53 -13.96 16.78
CA GLU A 301 3.01 -15.34 16.74
C GLU A 301 2.49 -15.82 18.10
N ASP A 302 2.84 -15.11 19.17
CA ASP A 302 2.50 -15.54 20.54
C ASP A 302 1.07 -15.13 20.91
N ALA A 303 0.20 -16.13 20.97
CA ALA A 303 -1.20 -15.96 21.39
C ALA A 303 -1.35 -15.45 22.85
N SER A 304 -0.27 -15.48 23.66
CA SER A 304 -0.26 -15.03 25.05
C SER A 304 -0.02 -13.51 25.20
N ILE A 305 0.26 -12.80 24.14
CA ILE A 305 0.52 -11.35 24.18
C ILE A 305 -0.74 -10.62 24.66
N ASP A 306 -0.58 -9.79 25.69
CA ASP A 306 -1.62 -8.86 26.15
C ASP A 306 -1.56 -7.59 25.30
N TYR A 307 -2.37 -7.56 24.24
CA TYR A 307 -2.45 -6.43 23.31
C TYR A 307 -3.16 -5.22 23.95
N GLN A 308 -2.45 -4.51 24.82
CA GLN A 308 -2.88 -3.22 25.32
C GLN A 308 -2.39 -2.13 24.35
N ILE A 309 -3.32 -1.38 23.73
CA ILE A 309 -3.05 -0.42 22.66
C ILE A 309 -3.36 1.04 23.03
N PRO A 310 -2.92 1.55 24.21
CA PRO A 310 -3.25 2.88 24.64
C PRO A 310 -2.74 3.97 23.70
N GLN A 311 -1.53 3.79 23.12
CA GLN A 311 -0.96 4.79 22.20
C GLN A 311 -1.68 4.79 20.86
N LEU A 312 -2.12 3.63 20.36
CA LEU A 312 -2.95 3.57 19.16
C LEU A 312 -4.30 4.25 19.38
N CYS A 313 -4.97 4.01 20.51
CA CYS A 313 -6.22 4.70 20.84
C CYS A 313 -6.04 6.23 20.85
N GLU A 314 -5.03 6.72 21.58
CA GLU A 314 -4.71 8.15 21.60
C GLU A 314 -4.34 8.69 20.21
N PHE A 315 -3.59 7.95 19.40
CA PHE A 315 -3.19 8.36 18.06
C PHE A 315 -4.39 8.49 17.13
N VAL A 316 -5.33 7.53 17.18
CA VAL A 316 -6.60 7.59 16.42
C VAL A 316 -7.41 8.82 16.86
N ASP A 317 -7.53 9.07 18.15
CA ASP A 317 -8.28 10.23 18.68
C ASP A 317 -7.68 11.58 18.22
N ARG A 318 -6.34 11.66 18.11
CA ARG A 318 -5.63 12.84 17.60
C ARG A 318 -5.66 12.98 16.08
N SER A 319 -5.92 11.90 15.35
CA SER A 319 -6.00 11.89 13.89
C SER A 319 -7.37 12.37 13.43
N GLU A 320 -7.53 13.70 13.29
CA GLU A 320 -8.83 14.35 13.06
C GLU A 320 -9.63 13.71 11.91
N LYS A 321 -9.00 13.45 10.76
CA LYS A 321 -9.69 12.87 9.61
C LYS A 321 -10.11 11.43 9.84
N LEU A 322 -9.27 10.61 10.48
CA LEU A 322 -9.58 9.22 10.77
C LEU A 322 -10.71 9.14 11.82
N ASN A 323 -10.66 9.98 12.84
CA ASN A 323 -11.67 10.04 13.91
C ASN A 323 -13.02 10.59 13.41
N LEU A 324 -13.02 11.57 12.50
CA LEU A 324 -14.23 12.10 11.89
C LEU A 324 -14.84 11.19 10.83
N SER A 325 -14.13 10.16 10.39
CA SER A 325 -14.62 9.18 9.43
C SER A 325 -15.73 8.34 10.06
N ARG A 326 -16.94 8.45 9.52
CA ARG A 326 -18.08 7.64 9.94
C ARG A 326 -18.15 6.39 9.10
N PHE A 327 -17.45 5.36 9.52
CA PHE A 327 -17.44 4.08 8.83
C PHE A 327 -18.82 3.42 8.90
N ARG A 328 -19.39 3.10 7.75
CA ARG A 328 -20.68 2.42 7.66
C ARG A 328 -20.54 0.92 7.47
N HIS A 329 -19.43 0.48 6.92
CA HIS A 329 -19.17 -0.89 6.59
C HIS A 329 -17.92 -1.39 7.30
N ALA A 330 -18.02 -2.57 7.90
CA ALA A 330 -16.89 -3.31 8.42
C ALA A 330 -16.84 -4.70 7.77
N HIS A 331 -15.64 -5.18 7.51
CA HIS A 331 -15.36 -6.50 6.99
C HIS A 331 -14.36 -7.21 7.89
N LEU A 332 -14.70 -8.39 8.38
CA LEU A 332 -13.80 -9.28 9.08
C LEU A 332 -13.49 -10.46 8.18
N THR A 333 -12.22 -10.67 7.89
CA THR A 333 -11.72 -11.87 7.25
C THR A 333 -10.99 -12.70 8.30
N ALA A 334 -11.41 -13.92 8.50
CA ALA A 334 -10.77 -14.85 9.42
C ALA A 334 -10.02 -15.93 8.65
N GLU A 335 -8.75 -16.09 8.98
CA GLU A 335 -7.83 -17.11 8.47
C GLU A 335 -7.26 -17.88 9.66
N PRO A 336 -6.69 -19.08 9.47
CA PRO A 336 -6.02 -19.78 10.55
C PRO A 336 -4.93 -18.92 11.21
N MET A 337 -5.03 -18.69 12.50
CA MET A 337 -4.16 -17.88 13.34
C MET A 337 -4.23 -16.36 13.10
N ILE A 338 -4.86 -15.88 12.04
CA ILE A 338 -4.88 -14.46 11.68
C ILE A 338 -6.32 -13.98 11.46
N ALA A 339 -6.64 -12.80 11.96
CA ALA A 339 -7.89 -12.11 11.68
C ALA A 339 -7.61 -10.69 11.20
N THR A 340 -8.28 -10.30 10.13
CA THR A 340 -8.19 -8.96 9.56
C THR A 340 -9.53 -8.26 9.65
N VAL A 341 -9.58 -7.11 10.32
CA VAL A 341 -10.75 -6.24 10.33
C VAL A 341 -10.47 -4.99 9.49
N GLU A 342 -11.40 -4.69 8.59
CA GLU A 342 -11.35 -3.50 7.74
C GLU A 342 -12.57 -2.62 7.95
N LEU A 343 -12.33 -1.31 8.05
CA LEU A 343 -13.38 -0.29 8.00
C LEU A 343 -13.33 0.41 6.65
N LEU A 344 -14.47 0.47 6.00
CA LEU A 344 -14.59 0.96 4.64
C LEU A 344 -15.29 2.32 4.62
N ASP A 345 -14.67 3.28 3.92
CA ASP A 345 -15.30 4.54 3.50
C ASP A 345 -15.61 4.44 1.99
N GLY A 346 -16.88 4.20 1.67
CA GLY A 346 -17.28 3.84 0.32
C GLY A 346 -16.70 2.47 -0.10
N PHE A 347 -15.79 2.49 -1.08
CA PHE A 347 -15.16 1.27 -1.62
C PHE A 347 -13.68 1.13 -1.23
N GLN A 348 -13.14 2.06 -0.43
CA GLN A 348 -11.73 2.03 -0.02
C GLN A 348 -11.61 1.69 1.45
N SER A 349 -10.64 0.85 1.78
CA SER A 349 -10.26 0.59 3.16
C SER A 349 -9.54 1.81 3.71
N SER A 350 -10.10 2.44 4.74
CA SER A 350 -9.48 3.55 5.44
C SER A 350 -8.82 3.13 6.75
N PHE A 351 -9.28 2.03 7.34
CA PHE A 351 -8.63 1.39 8.48
C PHE A 351 -8.57 -0.11 8.25
N ARG A 352 -7.38 -0.70 8.43
CA ARG A 352 -7.18 -2.16 8.38
C ARG A 352 -6.30 -2.57 9.55
N LEU A 353 -6.73 -3.59 10.25
CA LEU A 353 -5.97 -4.21 11.33
C LEU A 353 -5.92 -5.72 11.10
N THR A 354 -4.71 -6.26 10.97
CA THR A 354 -4.41 -7.68 10.89
C THR A 354 -3.65 -8.10 12.13
N ILE A 355 -4.15 -9.11 12.84
CA ILE A 355 -3.63 -9.53 14.15
C ILE A 355 -3.95 -11.02 14.37
N HIS A 356 -3.30 -11.64 15.37
CA HIS A 356 -3.65 -12.98 15.80
C HIS A 356 -5.14 -13.08 16.16
N GLU A 357 -5.83 -14.11 15.68
CA GLU A 357 -7.29 -14.24 15.76
C GLU A 357 -7.85 -14.18 17.20
N SER A 358 -7.12 -14.71 18.19
CA SER A 358 -7.56 -14.68 19.59
C SER A 358 -7.60 -13.28 20.19
N ALA A 359 -6.85 -12.34 19.66
CA ALA A 359 -6.71 -10.97 20.15
C ALA A 359 -7.67 -9.97 19.49
N ILE A 360 -8.22 -10.30 18.32
CA ILE A 360 -9.01 -9.34 17.53
C ILE A 360 -10.18 -8.74 18.32
N GLY A 361 -10.89 -9.55 19.10
CA GLY A 361 -12.00 -9.10 19.92
C GLY A 361 -11.59 -8.08 20.98
N LEU A 362 -10.46 -8.31 21.65
CA LEU A 362 -9.92 -7.40 22.67
C LEU A 362 -9.52 -6.05 22.05
N VAL A 363 -8.80 -6.09 20.95
CA VAL A 363 -8.27 -4.87 20.29
C VAL A 363 -9.39 -4.04 19.67
N VAL A 364 -10.36 -4.68 19.00
CA VAL A 364 -11.54 -4.00 18.45
C VAL A 364 -12.38 -3.32 19.55
N ASN A 365 -12.47 -3.93 20.75
CA ASN A 365 -13.11 -3.30 21.90
C ASN A 365 -12.38 -2.03 22.38
N GLN A 366 -11.05 -2.03 22.41
CA GLN A 366 -10.28 -0.85 22.80
C GLN A 366 -10.45 0.30 21.79
N LEU A 367 -10.59 -0.03 20.49
CA LEU A 367 -10.86 0.91 19.39
C LEU A 367 -12.37 1.15 19.15
N SER A 368 -13.21 0.91 20.15
CA SER A 368 -14.68 0.92 20.02
C SER A 368 -15.24 2.16 19.32
N ALA A 369 -14.63 3.33 19.49
CA ALA A 369 -15.05 4.59 18.87
C ALA A 369 -15.12 4.50 17.34
N LEU A 370 -14.23 3.75 16.68
CA LEU A 370 -14.21 3.58 15.22
C LEU A 370 -15.37 2.71 14.70
N PHE A 371 -15.95 1.86 15.55
CA PHE A 371 -16.93 0.83 15.15
C PHE A 371 -18.38 1.18 15.49
N THR A 372 -18.62 2.23 16.25
CA THR A 372 -19.96 2.59 16.77
C THR A 372 -20.97 2.94 15.70
N ASP A 373 -20.55 3.52 14.60
CA ASP A 373 -21.40 3.97 13.48
C ASP A 373 -21.56 2.92 12.36
N VAL A 374 -20.91 1.77 12.49
CA VAL A 374 -20.98 0.68 11.51
C VAL A 374 -22.41 0.08 11.49
N ASP A 375 -23.08 0.16 10.35
CA ASP A 375 -24.42 -0.39 10.18
C ASP A 375 -24.46 -1.71 9.41
N ARG A 376 -23.37 -2.10 8.74
CA ARG A 376 -23.21 -3.38 8.04
C ARG A 376 -21.89 -4.05 8.39
N LEU A 377 -21.97 -5.27 8.86
CA LEU A 377 -20.82 -6.11 9.18
C LEU A 377 -20.82 -7.34 8.30
N PHE A 378 -19.70 -7.59 7.62
CA PHE A 378 -19.44 -8.76 6.79
C PHE A 378 -18.38 -9.60 7.47
N ILE A 379 -18.58 -10.90 7.52
CA ILE A 379 -17.65 -11.86 8.11
C ILE A 379 -17.44 -12.98 7.11
N ASP A 380 -16.21 -13.10 6.62
CA ASP A 380 -15.80 -14.09 5.63
C ASP A 380 -14.63 -14.93 6.15
N SER A 381 -14.48 -16.13 5.63
CA SER A 381 -13.26 -16.93 5.72
C SER A 381 -12.53 -16.89 4.37
N SER A 382 -11.23 -16.66 4.38
CA SER A 382 -10.41 -16.80 3.18
C SER A 382 -9.55 -18.06 3.30
N GLY A 383 -9.97 -19.16 2.70
CA GLY A 383 -9.12 -20.33 2.61
C GLY A 383 -9.85 -21.62 2.32
N GLU A 384 -9.19 -22.52 1.60
CA GLU A 384 -9.64 -23.89 1.43
C GLU A 384 -9.68 -24.61 2.79
N ILE A 385 -10.76 -25.30 3.02
CA ILE A 385 -11.16 -26.11 4.16
C ILE A 385 -9.95 -26.76 4.88
N PHE A 386 -9.40 -26.08 5.87
CA PHE A 386 -8.71 -26.76 6.95
C PHE A 386 -9.52 -26.54 8.22
N THR A 387 -9.96 -27.62 8.80
CA THR A 387 -10.67 -27.70 10.10
C THR A 387 -9.77 -27.21 11.26
N MET A 388 -9.16 -26.05 11.11
CA MET A 388 -8.44 -25.40 12.21
C MET A 388 -9.43 -24.53 12.99
N CYS A 389 -9.50 -24.77 14.28
CA CYS A 389 -10.36 -24.04 15.20
C CYS A 389 -10.01 -22.54 15.13
N ILE A 390 -10.96 -21.72 14.75
CA ILE A 390 -10.83 -20.25 14.78
C ILE A 390 -11.16 -19.82 16.21
N TYR A 391 -10.20 -19.26 16.94
CA TYR A 391 -10.36 -18.89 18.36
C TYR A 391 -10.81 -17.45 18.58
N ILE A 392 -11.66 -16.90 17.72
CA ILE A 392 -12.21 -15.56 17.91
C ILE A 392 -13.21 -15.56 19.08
N ARG A 393 -13.03 -14.62 20.01
CA ARG A 393 -14.00 -14.37 21.08
C ARG A 393 -15.15 -13.51 20.56
N TRP A 394 -16.09 -14.13 19.88
CA TRP A 394 -17.17 -13.48 19.15
C TRP A 394 -17.99 -12.49 19.98
N LEU A 395 -18.30 -12.79 21.22
CA LEU A 395 -19.06 -11.89 22.09
C LEU A 395 -18.29 -10.60 22.41
N GLU A 396 -16.99 -10.72 22.59
CA GLU A 396 -16.12 -9.55 22.80
C GLU A 396 -15.99 -8.74 21.50
N PHE A 397 -15.81 -9.43 20.39
CA PHE A 397 -15.72 -8.81 19.07
C PHE A 397 -16.97 -8.01 18.72
N PHE A 398 -18.17 -8.52 18.99
CA PHE A 398 -19.42 -7.85 18.65
C PHE A 398 -19.79 -6.64 19.52
N ARG A 399 -19.18 -6.46 20.69
CA ARG A 399 -19.56 -5.38 21.64
C ARG A 399 -19.52 -3.98 21.07
N PRO A 400 -18.49 -3.56 20.29
CA PRO A 400 -18.41 -2.20 19.75
C PRO A 400 -19.43 -1.91 18.67
N PHE A 401 -19.99 -2.92 18.03
CA PHE A 401 -20.87 -2.79 16.87
C PHE A 401 -22.33 -2.48 17.29
N THR A 402 -22.52 -1.33 17.92
CA THR A 402 -23.83 -0.95 18.51
C THR A 402 -24.87 -0.51 17.47
N ALA A 403 -24.45 -0.05 16.28
CA ALA A 403 -25.33 0.42 15.21
C ALA A 403 -25.55 -0.62 14.09
N VAL A 404 -24.99 -1.84 14.19
CA VAL A 404 -25.11 -2.87 13.15
C VAL A 404 -26.54 -3.33 12.98
N LYS A 405 -27.09 -3.07 11.79
CA LYS A 405 -28.43 -3.48 11.34
C LYS A 405 -28.41 -4.75 10.53
N ALA A 406 -27.35 -4.95 9.74
CA ALA A 406 -27.17 -6.11 8.87
C ALA A 406 -25.84 -6.82 9.18
N LEU A 407 -25.91 -8.12 9.44
CA LEU A 407 -24.78 -9.02 9.60
C LEU A 407 -24.81 -10.05 8.48
N SER A 408 -23.72 -10.15 7.72
CA SER A 408 -23.55 -11.16 6.66
C SER A 408 -22.43 -12.12 7.06
N ILE A 409 -22.66 -13.41 7.00
CA ILE A 409 -21.75 -14.45 7.49
C ILE A 409 -21.54 -15.49 6.40
N ASP A 410 -20.30 -15.88 6.16
CA ASP A 410 -19.94 -17.02 5.31
C ASP A 410 -20.13 -18.35 6.04
N ASP A 411 -20.30 -19.42 5.27
CA ASP A 411 -20.67 -20.76 5.73
C ASP A 411 -19.65 -21.38 6.69
N GLU A 412 -18.39 -21.19 6.41
CA GLU A 412 -17.29 -21.88 7.09
C GLU A 412 -17.11 -21.45 8.54
N ILE A 413 -17.45 -20.20 8.88
CA ILE A 413 -17.34 -19.64 10.23
C ILE A 413 -18.66 -19.74 11.00
N SER A 414 -19.72 -20.08 10.32
CA SER A 414 -21.10 -19.97 10.83
C SER A 414 -21.39 -20.68 12.15
N PRO A 415 -20.93 -21.93 12.45
CA PRO A 415 -21.32 -22.63 13.67
C PRO A 415 -20.89 -21.88 14.95
N ASP A 416 -19.66 -21.35 15.00
CA ASP A 416 -19.12 -20.68 16.19
C ASP A 416 -19.81 -19.34 16.44
N ILE A 417 -20.05 -18.58 15.36
CA ILE A 417 -20.81 -17.32 15.43
C ILE A 417 -22.25 -17.59 15.87
N LEU A 418 -22.89 -18.66 15.37
CA LEU A 418 -24.23 -19.03 15.74
C LEU A 418 -24.35 -19.36 17.23
N HIS A 419 -23.40 -20.11 17.77
CA HIS A 419 -23.32 -20.38 19.19
C HIS A 419 -23.18 -19.08 20.01
N ALA A 420 -22.32 -18.17 19.55
CA ALA A 420 -22.15 -16.85 20.18
C ALA A 420 -23.47 -16.02 20.11
N LEU A 421 -24.14 -15.99 18.95
CA LEU A 421 -25.40 -15.28 18.78
C LEU A 421 -26.53 -15.86 19.65
N GLN A 422 -26.59 -17.20 19.81
CA GLN A 422 -27.54 -17.85 20.72
C GLN A 422 -27.30 -17.46 22.18
N SER A 423 -26.05 -17.32 22.60
CA SER A 423 -25.69 -16.89 23.94
C SER A 423 -26.07 -15.42 24.25
N ILE A 424 -26.19 -14.56 23.21
CA ILE A 424 -26.65 -13.16 23.34
C ILE A 424 -28.10 -13.06 23.85
N THR A 425 -28.91 -14.10 23.67
CA THR A 425 -30.32 -14.10 24.06
C THR A 425 -30.54 -14.22 25.57
N SER A 426 -29.50 -14.54 26.37
CA SER A 426 -29.58 -14.55 27.80
C SER A 426 -29.67 -13.12 28.36
N GLU A 427 -30.40 -12.89 29.46
CA GLU A 427 -30.69 -11.56 30.05
C GLU A 427 -29.44 -10.71 30.34
N ARG A 428 -28.26 -11.31 30.44
CA ARG A 428 -26.98 -10.62 30.74
C ARG A 428 -26.27 -10.01 29.52
N THR A 429 -26.70 -10.31 28.30
CA THR A 429 -25.99 -9.94 27.06
C THR A 429 -26.84 -9.07 26.11
N THR A 430 -27.89 -8.44 26.59
CA THR A 430 -28.83 -7.62 25.78
C THR A 430 -28.20 -6.41 25.07
N GLY A 431 -26.95 -6.06 25.41
CA GLY A 431 -26.21 -4.93 24.80
C GLY A 431 -25.45 -5.26 23.51
N VAL A 432 -25.31 -6.54 23.14
CA VAL A 432 -24.56 -6.95 21.94
C VAL A 432 -25.48 -6.94 20.72
N LEU A 433 -25.02 -6.29 19.62
CA LEU A 433 -25.78 -6.09 18.38
C LEU A 433 -27.23 -5.65 18.63
N PRO A 434 -27.48 -4.58 19.38
CA PRO A 434 -28.81 -4.24 19.91
C PRO A 434 -29.83 -3.92 18.81
N VAL A 435 -29.40 -3.43 17.65
CA VAL A 435 -30.28 -2.99 16.56
C VAL A 435 -30.23 -3.92 15.33
N LEU A 436 -29.62 -5.09 15.47
CA LEU A 436 -29.56 -6.10 14.40
C LEU A 436 -30.98 -6.53 13.99
N ASN A 437 -31.32 -6.35 12.73
CA ASN A 437 -32.62 -6.71 12.14
C ASN A 437 -32.51 -7.61 10.90
N LEU A 438 -31.33 -7.73 10.30
CA LEU A 438 -31.08 -8.57 9.13
C LEU A 438 -29.85 -9.45 9.35
N LEU A 439 -30.03 -10.75 9.17
CA LEU A 439 -28.94 -11.73 9.17
C LEU A 439 -28.92 -12.42 7.81
N ARG A 440 -27.81 -12.28 7.09
CA ARG A 440 -27.57 -12.95 5.81
C ARG A 440 -26.57 -14.09 6.04
N ILE A 441 -26.94 -15.28 5.59
CA ILE A 441 -26.10 -16.47 5.70
C ILE A 441 -25.96 -17.06 4.30
N LYS A 442 -24.74 -17.38 3.87
CA LYS A 442 -24.46 -17.88 2.52
C LYS A 442 -24.87 -19.34 2.35
N SER A 443 -25.13 -20.07 3.41
CA SER A 443 -25.31 -21.50 3.42
C SER A 443 -26.71 -22.05 3.47
N GLY A 444 -26.72 -23.38 3.40
CA GLY A 444 -27.83 -24.27 3.24
C GLY A 444 -28.77 -24.46 4.44
N PHE A 445 -29.71 -25.36 4.22
CA PHE A 445 -30.93 -25.58 5.01
C PHE A 445 -30.71 -25.94 6.50
N GLU A 446 -29.62 -26.66 6.87
CA GLU A 446 -29.39 -27.10 8.25
C GLU A 446 -29.07 -25.93 9.20
N LEU A 447 -28.38 -24.92 8.70
CA LEU A 447 -28.00 -23.72 9.46
C LEU A 447 -29.24 -22.87 9.79
N MET A 448 -30.19 -22.78 8.87
CA MET A 448 -31.46 -22.06 9.04
C MET A 448 -32.29 -22.62 10.19
N GLU A 449 -32.26 -23.94 10.40
CA GLU A 449 -33.01 -24.60 11.47
C GLU A 449 -32.44 -24.27 12.86
N SER A 450 -31.09 -24.29 12.99
CA SER A 450 -30.43 -23.96 14.26
C SER A 450 -30.61 -22.48 14.67
N MET A 451 -30.88 -21.58 13.69
CA MET A 451 -31.14 -20.16 13.97
C MET A 451 -32.56 -19.82 14.41
N LYS A 452 -33.51 -20.75 14.28
CA LYS A 452 -34.89 -20.50 14.72
C LYS A 452 -35.01 -20.15 16.20
N THR A 453 -34.18 -20.77 17.03
CA THR A 453 -34.13 -20.46 18.47
C THR A 453 -33.63 -19.04 18.74
N PHE A 454 -32.60 -18.58 18.02
CA PHE A 454 -32.11 -17.21 18.10
C PHE A 454 -33.19 -16.20 17.67
N VAL A 455 -33.84 -16.44 16.52
CA VAL A 455 -34.89 -15.54 16.01
C VAL A 455 -36.06 -15.47 16.99
N ALA A 456 -36.53 -16.60 17.50
CA ALA A 456 -37.63 -16.66 18.47
C ALA A 456 -37.27 -15.89 19.77
N ALA A 457 -36.07 -16.06 20.25
CA ALA A 457 -35.60 -15.37 21.46
C ALA A 457 -35.51 -13.84 21.23
N ARG A 458 -35.02 -13.39 20.08
CA ARG A 458 -34.97 -11.97 19.69
C ARG A 458 -36.38 -11.38 19.54
N GLN A 459 -37.32 -12.14 18.96
CA GLN A 459 -38.71 -11.75 18.82
C GLN A 459 -39.39 -11.56 20.18
N ASN A 460 -39.12 -12.47 21.14
CA ASN A 460 -39.68 -12.39 22.50
C ASN A 460 -39.18 -11.14 23.27
N VAL A 461 -38.01 -10.64 22.96
CA VAL A 461 -37.44 -9.41 23.55
C VAL A 461 -37.85 -8.15 22.74
N GLY A 462 -38.73 -8.27 21.73
CA GLY A 462 -39.19 -7.15 20.89
C GLY A 462 -38.15 -6.62 19.89
N ARG A 463 -37.15 -7.44 19.53
CA ARG A 463 -36.08 -7.10 18.57
C ARG A 463 -36.03 -8.15 17.44
N PRO A 464 -37.03 -8.19 16.56
CA PRO A 464 -37.11 -9.22 15.53
C PRO A 464 -35.95 -9.15 14.55
N VAL A 465 -35.46 -10.30 14.10
CA VAL A 465 -34.40 -10.45 13.10
C VAL A 465 -34.92 -11.27 11.93
N THR A 466 -34.73 -10.78 10.71
CA THR A 466 -35.04 -11.51 9.48
C THR A 466 -33.79 -12.25 9.01
N ILE A 467 -33.92 -13.54 8.69
CA ILE A 467 -32.85 -14.33 8.09
C ILE A 467 -33.10 -14.43 6.59
N VAL A 468 -32.06 -14.20 5.82
CA VAL A 468 -32.05 -14.32 4.35
C VAL A 468 -30.89 -15.23 3.95
N SER A 469 -31.18 -16.26 3.17
CA SER A 469 -30.16 -17.06 2.50
C SER A 469 -29.82 -16.40 1.17
N SER A 470 -28.53 -16.12 0.92
CA SER A 470 -28.12 -15.41 -0.30
C SER A 470 -27.08 -16.19 -1.09
N ASP A 471 -27.53 -16.98 -2.05
CA ASP A 471 -26.65 -17.61 -3.05
C ASP A 471 -26.21 -16.64 -4.16
N THR A 472 -26.80 -15.44 -4.28
CA THR A 472 -26.69 -14.60 -5.48
C THR A 472 -26.10 -13.20 -5.29
N GLU A 473 -26.17 -12.58 -4.12
CA GLU A 473 -25.69 -11.19 -3.92
C GLU A 473 -24.22 -11.06 -3.49
N PHE A 474 -23.59 -12.14 -3.05
CA PHE A 474 -22.18 -12.12 -2.62
C PHE A 474 -21.21 -11.95 -3.79
N GLN A 475 -21.55 -12.43 -4.99
CA GLN A 475 -20.70 -12.34 -6.19
C GLN A 475 -20.67 -10.95 -6.84
N GLU A 476 -21.64 -10.08 -6.64
CA GLU A 476 -21.66 -8.75 -7.25
C GLU A 476 -20.61 -7.79 -6.67
N ARG A 477 -20.06 -8.07 -5.51
CA ARG A 477 -19.08 -7.17 -4.86
C ARG A 477 -17.62 -7.49 -5.13
N LEU A 478 -17.28 -8.73 -5.54
CA LEU A 478 -15.92 -9.13 -5.90
C LEU A 478 -15.52 -8.74 -7.35
N HIS A 479 -16.49 -8.26 -8.17
CA HIS A 479 -16.24 -7.87 -9.56
C HIS A 479 -16.18 -6.35 -9.81
N ILE A 480 -16.26 -5.52 -8.76
CA ILE A 480 -16.09 -4.06 -8.87
C ILE A 480 -14.80 -3.68 -8.13
N GLY A 481 -13.67 -4.17 -8.64
CA GLY A 481 -12.33 -3.83 -8.22
C GLY A 481 -11.48 -3.58 -9.45
#